data_3b51f38b546bec6e7c9a8d38dcdd65d0
#
_entry.id   3b51f38b546bec6e7c9a8d38dcdd65d0
#
_cell.length_a   1.000
_cell.length_b   1.000
_cell.length_c   1.000
_cell.angle_alpha   90.00
_cell.angle_beta   90.00
_cell.angle_gamma   90.00
#
_symmetry.space_group_name_H-M   'P 1'
#
loop_
_entity.id
_entity.type
_entity.pdbx_description
1 polymer ?
#
loop_
_entity_poly.entity_id
_entity_poly.type
_entity_poly.pdbx_seq_one_letter_code
_entity_poly.pdbx_strand_id
1 'polypeptide(L)'
;MDISTKFDGLVLENPLMPAAGPVVGDAEKMLWLEQVAGCGAIVAKTVSTKDAHIPHPCIYGDRDYIMNCELWTEYPKEKWINEFFPYFKKHSVGKPLIVSVGYTKEDMEVLIPALDKFADAFEVSTHYVGNDLNALGETVATIRKLTKKPFFMKISAHMPDPEGFAHTIKVNGANGVVAVNSLGPSMKIDIASREIIYGNTKGFAWTSGPYIKNIALATVYTIKKAEPSLTVIGVGGIASASDVIEFLLAGASGVQMLSAAMLRGKELYAKIIADLPATLEKYGFKSVEEVINTNLKHETVFGMAEPPSVDANKCSKCGTCARICPYFAIEMDGVPKFNSEKCFRCGLCVSKCPVKALTYHKADK
;
A
#
# COMPACT_ATOMS: atom_id res chain seq x y z
N MET A 1 1.89 -22.65 -11.09
CA MET A 1 1.80 -22.13 -9.69
C MET A 1 0.54 -21.33 -9.60
N ASP A 2 -0.30 -21.55 -8.59
CA ASP A 2 -1.54 -20.81 -8.40
C ASP A 2 -1.25 -19.47 -7.72
N ILE A 3 -1.59 -18.38 -8.39
CA ILE A 3 -1.44 -17.01 -7.89
C ILE A 3 -2.80 -16.34 -7.63
N SER A 4 -3.89 -17.09 -7.71
CA SER A 4 -5.23 -16.58 -7.43
C SER A 4 -5.44 -16.26 -5.95
N THR A 5 -6.41 -15.40 -5.65
CA THR A 5 -6.89 -15.12 -4.30
C THR A 5 -8.39 -14.91 -4.29
N LYS A 6 -9.02 -15.09 -3.13
CA LYS A 6 -10.45 -14.88 -2.94
C LYS A 6 -10.73 -14.24 -1.59
N PHE A 7 -11.63 -13.30 -1.56
CA PHE A 7 -12.12 -12.65 -0.33
C PHE A 7 -13.50 -12.02 -0.56
N ASP A 8 -14.37 -12.07 0.42
CA ASP A 8 -15.73 -11.47 0.41
C ASP A 8 -16.53 -11.74 -0.87
N GLY A 9 -16.43 -12.95 -1.43
CA GLY A 9 -17.12 -13.34 -2.66
C GLY A 9 -16.45 -12.88 -3.96
N LEU A 10 -15.40 -12.08 -3.87
CA LEU A 10 -14.58 -11.71 -5.04
C LEU A 10 -13.54 -12.81 -5.30
N VAL A 11 -13.38 -13.18 -6.56
CA VAL A 11 -12.35 -14.13 -7.04
C VAL A 11 -11.43 -13.39 -8.00
N LEU A 12 -10.15 -13.36 -7.68
CA LEU A 12 -9.12 -12.66 -8.44
C LEU A 12 -8.11 -13.67 -8.98
N GLU A 13 -7.77 -13.58 -10.27
CA GLU A 13 -6.76 -14.42 -10.91
C GLU A 13 -5.33 -14.23 -10.33
N ASN A 14 -5.09 -13.06 -9.75
CA ASN A 14 -3.88 -12.72 -9.00
C ASN A 14 -4.20 -11.62 -7.97
N PRO A 15 -3.36 -11.42 -6.93
CA PRO A 15 -3.68 -10.51 -5.85
C PRO A 15 -3.47 -9.02 -6.17
N LEU A 16 -2.90 -8.67 -7.35
CA LEU A 16 -2.51 -7.29 -7.67
C LEU A 16 -3.63 -6.53 -8.36
N MET A 17 -3.96 -5.35 -7.83
CA MET A 17 -4.95 -4.41 -8.33
C MET A 17 -4.33 -3.02 -8.53
N PRO A 18 -4.85 -2.16 -9.42
CA PRO A 18 -4.54 -0.74 -9.37
C PRO A 18 -5.18 -0.09 -8.13
N ALA A 19 -4.52 0.87 -7.49
CA ALA A 19 -5.17 1.70 -6.47
C ALA A 19 -5.90 2.89 -7.12
N ALA A 20 -6.94 3.38 -6.44
CA ALA A 20 -7.68 4.56 -6.86
C ALA A 20 -6.75 5.77 -7.07
N GLY A 21 -6.69 6.30 -8.30
CA GLY A 21 -5.82 7.40 -8.67
C GLY A 21 -5.80 7.66 -10.18
N PRO A 22 -4.81 8.41 -10.71
CA PRO A 22 -4.78 8.84 -12.12
C PRO A 22 -4.80 7.70 -13.15
N VAL A 23 -4.20 6.55 -12.84
CA VAL A 23 -4.11 5.41 -13.78
C VAL A 23 -5.43 4.68 -14.00
N VAL A 24 -6.47 5.01 -13.22
CA VAL A 24 -7.83 4.47 -13.31
C VAL A 24 -8.88 5.60 -13.46
N GLY A 25 -8.47 6.73 -14.01
CA GLY A 25 -9.27 7.96 -14.10
C GLY A 25 -10.37 7.95 -15.18
N ASP A 26 -10.45 6.91 -16.00
CA ASP A 26 -11.46 6.72 -17.03
C ASP A 26 -11.60 5.26 -17.44
N ALA A 27 -12.58 4.96 -18.30
CA ALA A 27 -12.89 3.60 -18.71
C ALA A 27 -11.78 2.95 -19.55
N GLU A 28 -11.10 3.70 -20.42
CA GLU A 28 -10.04 3.16 -21.28
C GLU A 28 -8.83 2.72 -20.47
N LYS A 29 -8.43 3.53 -19.48
CA LYS A 29 -7.36 3.17 -18.53
C LYS A 29 -7.72 1.93 -17.71
N MET A 30 -8.96 1.85 -17.23
CA MET A 30 -9.44 0.67 -16.49
C MET A 30 -9.40 -0.59 -17.37
N LEU A 31 -9.86 -0.52 -18.63
CA LEU A 31 -9.80 -1.64 -19.58
C LEU A 31 -8.36 -2.07 -19.90
N TRP A 32 -7.46 -1.11 -20.05
CA TRP A 32 -6.05 -1.42 -20.28
C TRP A 32 -5.45 -2.20 -19.08
N LEU A 33 -5.77 -1.78 -17.86
CA LEU A 33 -5.29 -2.47 -16.64
C LEU A 33 -5.91 -3.86 -16.48
N GLU A 34 -7.15 -4.04 -16.87
CA GLU A 34 -7.83 -5.32 -16.87
C GLU A 34 -7.27 -6.28 -17.92
N GLN A 35 -7.21 -5.84 -19.17
CA GLN A 35 -6.99 -6.72 -20.33
C GLN A 35 -5.52 -6.85 -20.73
N VAL A 36 -4.75 -5.75 -20.64
CA VAL A 36 -3.35 -5.73 -21.07
C VAL A 36 -2.41 -5.97 -19.90
N ALA A 37 -2.60 -5.26 -18.80
CA ALA A 37 -1.78 -5.45 -17.61
C ALA A 37 -2.15 -6.72 -16.81
N GLY A 38 -3.37 -7.22 -16.95
CA GLY A 38 -3.82 -8.47 -16.33
C GLY A 38 -4.11 -8.35 -14.83
N CYS A 39 -4.41 -7.16 -14.30
CA CYS A 39 -4.75 -6.97 -12.89
C CYS A 39 -5.90 -7.90 -12.47
N GLY A 40 -5.86 -8.41 -11.23
CA GLY A 40 -6.83 -9.38 -10.72
C GLY A 40 -8.23 -8.80 -10.49
N ALA A 41 -8.33 -7.51 -10.15
CA ALA A 41 -9.54 -6.71 -10.10
C ALA A 41 -9.21 -5.26 -10.45
N ILE A 42 -10.21 -4.45 -10.75
CA ILE A 42 -10.05 -3.02 -11.08
C ILE A 42 -10.66 -2.18 -9.97
N VAL A 43 -9.87 -1.24 -9.45
CA VAL A 43 -10.34 -0.22 -8.50
C VAL A 43 -10.45 1.10 -9.26
N ALA A 44 -11.65 1.66 -9.37
CA ALA A 44 -11.87 2.92 -10.08
C ALA A 44 -11.30 4.12 -9.31
N LYS A 45 -11.06 5.26 -9.99
CA LYS A 45 -10.75 6.53 -9.30
C LYS A 45 -11.91 6.92 -8.39
N THR A 46 -11.58 7.50 -7.23
CA THR A 46 -12.58 7.90 -6.23
C THR A 46 -13.57 8.90 -6.82
N VAL A 47 -14.84 8.51 -6.86
CA VAL A 47 -15.96 9.35 -7.26
C VAL A 47 -16.52 10.06 -6.01
N SER A 48 -16.84 11.34 -6.13
CA SER A 48 -17.53 12.12 -5.10
C SER A 48 -18.78 12.76 -5.66
N THR A 49 -19.62 13.33 -4.80
CA THR A 49 -20.86 14.04 -5.20
C THR A 49 -20.59 15.30 -6.01
N LYS A 50 -19.37 15.86 -5.84
CA LYS A 50 -18.88 17.03 -6.58
C LYS A 50 -17.57 16.68 -7.28
N ASP A 51 -17.37 17.20 -8.47
CA ASP A 51 -16.09 17.16 -9.17
C ASP A 51 -14.99 17.94 -8.42
N ALA A 52 -13.75 17.50 -8.55
CA ALA A 52 -12.63 18.12 -7.87
C ALA A 52 -12.02 19.27 -8.68
N HIS A 53 -11.81 20.40 -8.03
CA HIS A 53 -10.93 21.45 -8.54
C HIS A 53 -9.50 21.17 -8.08
N ILE A 54 -8.67 20.68 -8.98
CA ILE A 54 -7.31 20.24 -8.69
C ILE A 54 -6.33 21.37 -9.03
N PRO A 55 -5.48 21.80 -8.09
CA PRO A 55 -4.41 22.75 -8.40
C PRO A 55 -3.38 22.12 -9.33
N HIS A 56 -2.85 22.88 -10.28
CA HIS A 56 -1.82 22.43 -11.21
C HIS A 56 -0.54 23.27 -11.06
N PRO A 57 0.66 22.62 -11.07
CA PRO A 57 0.91 21.18 -11.08
C PRO A 57 0.51 20.48 -9.78
N CYS A 58 0.01 19.24 -9.85
CA CYS A 58 -0.52 18.52 -8.69
C CYS A 58 0.33 17.30 -8.25
N ILE A 59 1.24 16.84 -9.08
CA ILE A 59 2.07 15.66 -8.83
C ILE A 59 3.54 15.99 -9.04
N TYR A 60 4.37 15.61 -8.07
CA TYR A 60 5.82 15.64 -8.15
C TYR A 60 6.38 14.23 -7.94
N GLY A 61 7.23 13.76 -8.85
CA GLY A 61 7.90 12.48 -8.75
C GLY A 61 9.37 12.64 -8.38
N ASP A 62 9.86 11.81 -7.48
CA ASP A 62 11.26 11.60 -7.18
C ASP A 62 11.62 10.13 -7.39
N ARG A 63 12.83 9.70 -7.05
CA ARG A 63 13.29 8.33 -7.26
C ARG A 63 12.38 7.26 -6.65
N ASP A 64 11.97 7.45 -5.40
CA ASP A 64 11.28 6.42 -4.60
C ASP A 64 9.97 6.91 -3.97
N TYR A 65 9.50 8.12 -4.33
CA TYR A 65 8.23 8.65 -3.85
C TYR A 65 7.57 9.59 -4.86
N ILE A 66 6.27 9.71 -4.70
CA ILE A 66 5.44 10.73 -5.32
C ILE A 66 4.87 11.61 -4.21
N MET A 67 4.88 12.92 -4.44
CA MET A 67 4.08 13.87 -3.69
C MET A 67 2.90 14.29 -4.56
N ASN A 68 1.70 14.31 -3.99
CA ASN A 68 0.46 14.52 -4.70
C ASN A 68 -0.48 15.41 -3.88
N CYS A 69 -1.01 16.46 -4.49
CA CYS A 69 -2.11 17.28 -3.97
C CYS A 69 -3.39 17.13 -4.80
N GLU A 70 -3.44 16.12 -5.68
CA GLU A 70 -4.64 15.71 -6.40
C GLU A 70 -5.71 15.24 -5.40
N LEU A 71 -6.95 15.54 -5.71
CA LEU A 71 -8.10 15.19 -4.89
C LEU A 71 -8.77 13.89 -5.46
N TRP A 72 -10.09 13.82 -5.40
CA TRP A 72 -10.88 12.80 -6.08
C TRP A 72 -10.98 13.07 -7.59
N THR A 73 -11.94 12.48 -8.29
CA THR A 73 -12.09 12.68 -9.74
C THR A 73 -12.46 14.12 -10.09
N GLU A 74 -11.84 14.62 -11.14
CA GLU A 74 -12.16 15.90 -11.80
C GLU A 74 -13.44 15.83 -12.66
N TYR A 75 -13.95 14.62 -12.88
CA TYR A 75 -15.18 14.43 -13.63
C TYR A 75 -16.40 14.37 -12.71
N PRO A 76 -17.53 14.98 -13.09
CA PRO A 76 -18.77 14.86 -12.35
C PRO A 76 -19.24 13.38 -12.29
N LYS A 77 -19.93 13.01 -11.19
CA LYS A 77 -20.42 11.64 -11.00
C LYS A 77 -21.31 11.16 -12.15
N GLU A 78 -22.04 12.06 -12.81
CA GLU A 78 -22.89 11.77 -13.96
C GLU A 78 -22.09 11.18 -15.12
N LYS A 79 -20.85 11.62 -15.33
CA LYS A 79 -19.98 11.08 -16.39
C LYS A 79 -19.55 9.64 -16.06
N TRP A 80 -19.28 9.35 -14.79
CA TRP A 80 -19.01 7.99 -14.35
C TRP A 80 -20.21 7.07 -14.51
N ILE A 81 -21.42 7.55 -14.15
CA ILE A 81 -22.67 6.78 -14.20
C ILE A 81 -23.13 6.55 -15.62
N ASN A 82 -23.03 7.55 -16.51
CA ASN A 82 -23.63 7.52 -17.82
C ASN A 82 -22.66 7.12 -18.94
N GLU A 83 -21.34 7.28 -18.73
CA GLU A 83 -20.33 7.02 -19.76
C GLU A 83 -19.31 5.97 -19.32
N PHE A 84 -18.49 6.24 -18.27
CA PHE A 84 -17.31 5.43 -17.96
C PHE A 84 -17.66 4.03 -17.47
N PHE A 85 -18.56 3.87 -16.48
CA PHE A 85 -18.93 2.54 -16.00
C PHE A 85 -19.73 1.72 -17.00
N PRO A 86 -20.73 2.29 -17.74
CA PRO A 86 -21.39 1.58 -18.84
C PRO A 86 -20.42 1.12 -19.92
N TYR A 87 -19.50 2.00 -20.34
CA TYR A 87 -18.49 1.65 -21.34
C TYR A 87 -17.55 0.54 -20.84
N PHE A 88 -17.05 0.66 -19.62
CA PHE A 88 -16.23 -0.37 -18.99
C PHE A 88 -16.97 -1.71 -18.93
N LYS A 89 -18.16 -1.77 -18.35
CA LYS A 89 -18.92 -3.03 -18.22
C LYS A 89 -19.24 -3.67 -19.58
N LYS A 90 -19.44 -2.88 -20.62
CA LYS A 90 -19.68 -3.40 -21.98
C LYS A 90 -18.44 -4.06 -22.60
N HIS A 91 -17.24 -3.60 -22.29
CA HIS A 91 -16.00 -4.03 -22.92
C HIS A 91 -15.09 -4.86 -21.98
N SER A 92 -15.41 -4.95 -20.70
CA SER A 92 -14.71 -5.73 -19.69
C SER A 92 -14.73 -7.23 -20.03
N VAL A 93 -13.66 -7.92 -19.67
CA VAL A 93 -13.58 -9.40 -19.72
C VAL A 93 -14.15 -10.06 -18.47
N GLY A 94 -14.74 -9.29 -17.55
CA GLY A 94 -15.50 -9.81 -16.41
C GLY A 94 -14.73 -9.88 -15.10
N LYS A 95 -13.58 -9.23 -14.98
CA LYS A 95 -12.90 -9.12 -13.69
C LYS A 95 -13.68 -8.22 -12.72
N PRO A 96 -13.55 -8.43 -11.39
CA PRO A 96 -14.28 -7.63 -10.41
C PRO A 96 -13.96 -6.13 -10.52
N LEU A 97 -15.00 -5.30 -10.44
CA LEU A 97 -14.90 -3.85 -10.37
C LEU A 97 -15.20 -3.36 -8.96
N ILE A 98 -14.19 -2.80 -8.31
CA ILE A 98 -14.30 -2.13 -7.01
C ILE A 98 -14.48 -0.65 -7.28
N VAL A 99 -15.65 -0.10 -6.99
CA VAL A 99 -15.94 1.31 -7.20
C VAL A 99 -15.49 2.11 -5.98
N SER A 100 -14.51 3.00 -6.16
CA SER A 100 -14.03 3.86 -5.10
C SER A 100 -14.89 5.11 -4.98
N VAL A 101 -15.33 5.44 -3.76
CA VAL A 101 -16.19 6.57 -3.43
C VAL A 101 -15.67 7.31 -2.20
N GLY A 102 -16.04 8.55 -2.02
CA GLY A 102 -15.72 9.37 -0.85
C GLY A 102 -16.66 10.55 -0.74
N TYR A 103 -16.84 11.15 0.42
CA TYR A 103 -16.09 10.90 1.68
C TYR A 103 -17.03 10.82 2.88
N THR A 104 -18.07 11.66 2.91
CA THR A 104 -18.97 11.83 4.05
C THR A 104 -20.13 10.85 3.99
N LYS A 105 -20.88 10.76 5.09
CA LYS A 105 -22.10 9.99 5.16
C LYS A 105 -23.12 10.44 4.09
N GLU A 106 -23.26 11.74 3.90
CA GLU A 106 -24.17 12.35 2.92
C GLU A 106 -23.75 12.00 1.49
N ASP A 107 -22.43 11.96 1.22
CA ASP A 107 -21.93 11.48 -0.08
C ASP A 107 -22.34 10.02 -0.32
N MET A 108 -22.24 9.17 0.70
CA MET A 108 -22.59 7.74 0.58
C MET A 108 -24.09 7.53 0.29
N GLU A 109 -24.97 8.33 0.89
CA GLU A 109 -26.42 8.27 0.64
C GLU A 109 -26.76 8.56 -0.84
N VAL A 110 -25.95 9.33 -1.53
CA VAL A 110 -26.10 9.65 -2.95
C VAL A 110 -25.38 8.64 -3.84
N LEU A 111 -24.11 8.35 -3.54
CA LEU A 111 -23.22 7.61 -4.44
C LEU A 111 -23.47 6.11 -4.42
N ILE A 112 -23.71 5.50 -3.26
CA ILE A 112 -23.87 4.05 -3.14
C ILE A 112 -25.08 3.57 -3.97
N PRO A 113 -26.28 4.11 -3.82
CA PRO A 113 -27.43 3.66 -4.63
C PRO A 113 -27.24 3.90 -6.14
N ALA A 114 -26.60 5.01 -6.51
CA ALA A 114 -26.39 5.36 -7.91
C ALA A 114 -25.38 4.44 -8.63
N LEU A 115 -24.38 3.95 -7.88
CA LEU A 115 -23.24 3.17 -8.39
C LEU A 115 -23.36 1.67 -8.13
N ASP A 116 -24.28 1.23 -7.28
CA ASP A 116 -24.43 -0.18 -6.86
C ASP A 116 -24.58 -1.14 -8.05
N LYS A 117 -25.32 -0.76 -9.07
CA LYS A 117 -25.52 -1.57 -10.29
C LYS A 117 -24.23 -1.88 -11.07
N PHE A 118 -23.18 -1.08 -10.90
CA PHE A 118 -21.88 -1.26 -11.58
C PHE A 118 -20.85 -1.99 -10.74
N ALA A 119 -20.87 -1.77 -9.41
CA ALA A 119 -19.86 -2.28 -8.49
C ALA A 119 -20.02 -3.78 -8.25
N ASP A 120 -18.92 -4.50 -8.11
CA ASP A 120 -18.88 -5.81 -7.50
C ASP A 120 -18.52 -5.67 -6.00
N ALA A 121 -17.81 -4.60 -5.64
CA ALA A 121 -17.56 -4.14 -4.28
C ALA A 121 -17.32 -2.62 -4.28
N PHE A 122 -17.27 -2.02 -3.07
CA PHE A 122 -16.90 -0.61 -2.90
C PHE A 122 -15.61 -0.45 -2.10
N GLU A 123 -14.80 0.56 -2.47
CA GLU A 123 -13.74 1.12 -1.64
C GLU A 123 -14.19 2.51 -1.17
N VAL A 124 -14.14 2.78 0.13
CA VAL A 124 -14.60 4.06 0.69
C VAL A 124 -13.41 4.82 1.28
N SER A 125 -13.06 5.94 0.65
CA SER A 125 -12.00 6.79 1.13
C SER A 125 -12.44 7.58 2.38
N THR A 126 -11.62 7.54 3.44
CA THR A 126 -11.86 8.29 4.69
C THR A 126 -10.85 9.43 4.89
N HIS A 127 -10.06 9.75 3.87
CA HIS A 127 -8.92 10.68 4.00
C HIS A 127 -9.29 12.06 4.54
N TYR A 128 -10.50 12.54 4.26
CA TYR A 128 -10.96 13.88 4.64
C TYR A 128 -11.98 13.91 5.79
N VAL A 129 -12.32 12.75 6.40
CA VAL A 129 -13.29 12.71 7.52
C VAL A 129 -12.66 12.73 8.91
N GLY A 130 -11.34 12.88 8.99
CA GLY A 130 -10.62 12.97 10.28
C GLY A 130 -10.51 11.64 11.02
N ASN A 131 -10.28 11.73 12.34
CA ASN A 131 -10.02 10.58 13.21
C ASN A 131 -11.20 10.29 14.17
N ASP A 132 -12.39 10.82 13.92
CA ASP A 132 -13.57 10.58 14.74
C ASP A 132 -14.17 9.21 14.44
N LEU A 133 -13.94 8.26 15.34
CA LEU A 133 -14.44 6.90 15.23
C LEU A 133 -15.98 6.80 15.31
N ASN A 134 -16.66 7.74 15.96
CA ASN A 134 -18.13 7.75 16.01
C ASN A 134 -18.69 8.12 14.63
N ALA A 135 -18.18 9.21 14.04
CA ALA A 135 -18.56 9.61 12.68
C ALA A 135 -18.24 8.52 11.64
N LEU A 136 -17.09 7.85 11.80
CA LEU A 136 -16.74 6.69 10.99
C LEU A 136 -17.77 5.57 11.12
N GLY A 137 -18.14 5.20 12.35
CA GLY A 137 -19.12 4.16 12.63
C GLY A 137 -20.49 4.46 12.01
N GLU A 138 -20.98 5.70 12.14
CA GLU A 138 -22.23 6.14 11.50
C GLU A 138 -22.18 6.04 9.98
N THR A 139 -21.07 6.44 9.38
CA THR A 139 -20.85 6.33 7.92
C THR A 139 -20.91 4.87 7.48
N VAL A 140 -20.19 3.99 8.15
CA VAL A 140 -20.15 2.55 7.86
C VAL A 140 -21.54 1.91 8.00
N ALA A 141 -22.26 2.21 9.10
CA ALA A 141 -23.62 1.71 9.32
C ALA A 141 -24.60 2.21 8.25
N THR A 142 -24.41 3.43 7.75
CA THR A 142 -25.20 3.99 6.64
C THR A 142 -24.94 3.23 5.35
N ILE A 143 -23.67 3.01 4.99
CA ILE A 143 -23.29 2.24 3.79
C ILE A 143 -23.91 0.84 3.85
N ARG A 144 -23.83 0.17 4.99
CA ARG A 144 -24.40 -1.19 5.15
C ARG A 144 -25.90 -1.26 4.92
N LYS A 145 -26.64 -0.20 5.22
CA LYS A 145 -28.07 -0.10 4.91
C LYS A 145 -28.34 0.10 3.42
N LEU A 146 -27.43 0.74 2.70
CA LEU A 146 -27.60 1.13 1.29
C LEU A 146 -27.19 0.02 0.30
N THR A 147 -26.29 -0.88 0.69
CA THR A 147 -25.85 -1.98 -0.18
C THR A 147 -25.65 -3.27 0.60
N LYS A 148 -25.83 -4.40 -0.08
CA LYS A 148 -25.47 -5.73 0.42
C LYS A 148 -24.10 -6.20 -0.09
N LYS A 149 -23.49 -5.44 -1.00
CA LYS A 149 -22.19 -5.76 -1.59
C LYS A 149 -21.06 -5.57 -0.57
N PRO A 150 -19.92 -6.24 -0.75
CA PRO A 150 -18.75 -6.00 0.07
C PRO A 150 -18.29 -4.54 -0.07
N PHE A 151 -17.82 -3.97 1.05
CA PHE A 151 -17.14 -2.68 1.01
C PHE A 151 -16.00 -2.61 2.01
N PHE A 152 -14.97 -1.88 1.62
CA PHE A 152 -13.69 -1.77 2.31
C PHE A 152 -13.41 -0.31 2.63
N MET A 153 -13.13 0.00 3.90
CA MET A 153 -12.83 1.36 4.35
C MET A 153 -11.33 1.65 4.19
N LYS A 154 -10.97 2.70 3.47
CA LYS A 154 -9.56 3.04 3.23
C LYS A 154 -9.02 3.93 4.33
N ILE A 155 -8.09 3.37 5.13
CA ILE A 155 -7.47 4.04 6.27
C ILE A 155 -6.32 4.97 5.83
N SER A 156 -6.18 6.10 6.53
CA SER A 156 -5.03 7.00 6.40
C SER A 156 -3.77 6.40 7.00
N ALA A 157 -2.61 6.65 6.39
CA ALA A 157 -1.31 6.21 6.90
C ALA A 157 -0.92 6.84 8.25
N HIS A 158 -1.58 7.93 8.64
CA HIS A 158 -1.36 8.65 9.89
C HIS A 158 -2.52 8.49 10.90
N MET A 159 -3.39 7.50 10.71
CA MET A 159 -4.42 7.15 11.69
C MET A 159 -3.75 6.76 13.02
N PRO A 160 -4.03 7.48 14.12
CA PRO A 160 -3.35 7.25 15.40
C PRO A 160 -3.79 5.94 16.07
N ASP A 161 -4.98 5.45 15.76
CA ASP A 161 -5.56 4.21 16.32
C ASP A 161 -6.09 3.29 15.21
N PRO A 162 -5.22 2.55 14.52
CA PRO A 162 -5.64 1.62 13.46
C PRO A 162 -6.44 0.41 14.01
N GLU A 163 -6.24 0.02 15.25
CA GLU A 163 -7.00 -1.06 15.90
C GLU A 163 -8.43 -0.63 16.19
N GLY A 164 -8.61 0.55 16.80
CA GLY A 164 -9.92 1.15 17.04
C GLY A 164 -10.68 1.43 15.74
N PHE A 165 -9.98 1.87 14.68
CA PHE A 165 -10.55 2.02 13.35
C PHE A 165 -11.10 0.67 12.84
N ALA A 166 -10.28 -0.38 12.88
CA ALA A 166 -10.66 -1.71 12.40
C ALA A 166 -11.84 -2.28 13.18
N HIS A 167 -11.83 -2.17 14.50
CA HIS A 167 -12.94 -2.58 15.35
C HIS A 167 -14.23 -1.82 15.02
N THR A 168 -14.15 -0.49 14.92
CA THR A 168 -15.31 0.36 14.62
C THR A 168 -15.95 -0.01 13.30
N ILE A 169 -15.19 -0.18 12.22
CA ILE A 169 -15.76 -0.51 10.93
C ILE A 169 -16.38 -1.91 10.92
N LYS A 170 -15.76 -2.88 11.59
CA LYS A 170 -16.25 -4.25 11.70
C LYS A 170 -17.61 -4.33 12.39
N VAL A 171 -17.75 -3.74 13.58
CA VAL A 171 -18.99 -3.78 14.35
C VAL A 171 -20.14 -3.05 13.65
N ASN A 172 -19.84 -2.11 12.76
CA ASN A 172 -20.82 -1.39 11.97
C ASN A 172 -21.07 -1.99 10.57
N GLY A 173 -20.43 -3.12 10.22
CA GLY A 173 -20.79 -3.94 9.08
C GLY A 173 -19.93 -3.80 7.82
N ALA A 174 -18.75 -3.17 7.88
CA ALA A 174 -17.78 -3.22 6.79
C ALA A 174 -17.16 -4.62 6.66
N ASN A 175 -16.77 -4.99 5.45
CA ASN A 175 -16.12 -6.26 5.15
C ASN A 175 -14.61 -6.22 5.42
N GLY A 176 -14.00 -5.04 5.29
CA GLY A 176 -12.56 -4.95 5.46
C GLY A 176 -11.98 -3.54 5.37
N VAL A 177 -10.66 -3.51 5.31
CA VAL A 177 -9.84 -2.29 5.27
C VAL A 177 -8.96 -2.29 4.03
N VAL A 178 -8.79 -1.11 3.41
CA VAL A 178 -7.70 -0.84 2.45
C VAL A 178 -6.63 -0.03 3.18
N ALA A 179 -5.47 -0.58 3.40
CA ALA A 179 -4.40 0.02 4.21
C ALA A 179 -3.09 0.11 3.42
N VAL A 180 -2.62 1.35 3.10
CA VAL A 180 -3.02 2.67 3.60
C VAL A 180 -3.20 3.68 2.46
N ASN A 181 -3.78 4.85 2.74
CA ASN A 181 -3.72 6.02 1.85
C ASN A 181 -2.33 6.70 1.93
N SER A 182 -2.09 7.76 1.15
CA SER A 182 -0.86 8.55 1.20
C SER A 182 -0.60 9.18 2.57
N LEU A 183 0.68 9.38 2.89
CA LEU A 183 1.16 9.94 4.16
C LEU A 183 1.40 11.44 3.99
N GLY A 184 0.89 12.24 4.89
CA GLY A 184 1.11 13.68 4.86
C GLY A 184 0.53 14.42 6.07
N PRO A 185 0.67 15.74 6.09
CA PRO A 185 1.13 16.60 4.98
C PRO A 185 2.64 16.56 4.76
N SER A 186 3.06 16.82 3.53
CA SER A 186 4.45 17.01 3.10
C SER A 186 4.58 18.27 2.25
N MET A 187 5.80 18.76 2.06
CA MET A 187 6.08 20.00 1.33
C MET A 187 7.39 19.89 0.54
N LYS A 188 7.44 20.56 -0.60
CA LYS A 188 8.67 20.71 -1.40
C LYS A 188 8.96 22.20 -1.60
N ILE A 189 10.19 22.62 -1.27
CA ILE A 189 10.66 23.99 -1.42
C ILE A 189 11.76 24.03 -2.47
N ASP A 190 11.69 24.98 -3.39
CA ASP A 190 12.80 25.37 -4.24
C ASP A 190 13.63 26.42 -3.50
N ILE A 191 14.88 26.08 -3.21
CA ILE A 191 15.81 26.95 -2.49
C ILE A 191 16.18 28.19 -3.33
N ALA A 192 16.30 28.03 -4.64
CA ALA A 192 16.72 29.10 -5.54
C ALA A 192 15.66 30.19 -5.68
N SER A 193 14.42 29.80 -5.92
CA SER A 193 13.28 30.74 -5.99
C SER A 193 12.73 31.12 -4.63
N ARG A 194 12.99 30.31 -3.56
CA ARG A 194 12.42 30.43 -2.22
C ARG A 194 10.89 30.23 -2.22
N GLU A 195 10.41 29.40 -3.11
CA GLU A 195 8.98 29.12 -3.30
C GLU A 195 8.62 27.68 -2.90
N ILE A 196 7.38 27.50 -2.47
CA ILE A 196 6.77 26.17 -2.41
C ILE A 196 6.35 25.85 -3.83
N ILE A 197 7.01 24.85 -4.43
CA ILE A 197 6.90 24.64 -5.88
C ILE A 197 5.60 23.99 -6.32
N TYR A 198 4.86 23.37 -5.39
CA TYR A 198 3.49 22.93 -5.62
C TYR A 198 2.83 22.38 -4.33
N GLY A 199 1.51 22.27 -4.38
CA GLY A 199 0.71 21.82 -3.24
C GLY A 199 -0.72 22.35 -3.33
N ASN A 200 -1.53 22.02 -2.33
CA ASN A 200 -2.85 22.64 -2.17
C ASN A 200 -2.73 24.13 -1.77
N THR A 201 -3.83 24.80 -1.46
CA THR A 201 -3.85 26.23 -1.07
C THR A 201 -2.98 26.57 0.15
N LYS A 202 -2.55 25.57 0.92
CA LYS A 202 -1.62 25.72 2.05
C LYS A 202 -0.18 25.33 1.68
N GLY A 203 0.10 24.97 0.44
CA GLY A 203 1.40 24.47 -0.01
C GLY A 203 1.69 23.02 0.43
N PHE A 204 0.66 22.24 0.79
CA PHE A 204 0.82 20.88 1.25
C PHE A 204 0.44 19.86 0.18
N ALA A 205 1.16 18.74 0.19
CA ALA A 205 0.90 17.54 -0.59
C ALA A 205 1.00 16.29 0.29
N TRP A 206 0.70 15.12 -0.26
CA TRP A 206 0.79 13.83 0.42
C TRP A 206 1.75 12.92 -0.30
N THR A 207 2.60 12.23 0.45
CA THR A 207 3.64 11.34 -0.04
C THR A 207 3.13 9.91 -0.16
N SER A 208 3.50 9.25 -1.25
CA SER A 208 3.21 7.84 -1.52
C SER A 208 4.37 7.18 -2.27
N GLY A 209 4.27 5.90 -2.57
CA GLY A 209 5.32 5.14 -3.26
C GLY A 209 6.19 4.30 -2.31
N PRO A 210 7.29 3.70 -2.79
CA PRO A 210 8.15 2.81 -2.00
C PRO A 210 8.58 3.35 -0.64
N TYR A 211 8.67 4.66 -0.51
CA TYR A 211 9.06 5.35 0.73
C TYR A 211 8.16 5.02 1.94
N ILE A 212 6.84 4.81 1.72
CA ILE A 212 5.90 4.53 2.83
C ILE A 212 5.66 3.03 3.08
N LYS A 213 6.33 2.12 2.37
CA LYS A 213 6.06 0.68 2.42
C LYS A 213 6.05 0.11 3.84
N ASN A 214 7.07 0.43 4.62
CA ASN A 214 7.21 -0.14 5.97
C ASN A 214 6.10 0.35 6.94
N ILE A 215 5.60 1.57 6.75
CA ILE A 215 4.45 2.09 7.50
C ILE A 215 3.19 1.32 7.10
N ALA A 216 2.98 1.14 5.80
CA ALA A 216 1.83 0.39 5.28
C ALA A 216 1.83 -1.07 5.75
N LEU A 217 2.96 -1.76 5.71
CA LEU A 217 3.10 -3.13 6.22
C LEU A 217 2.76 -3.23 7.71
N ALA A 218 3.27 -2.32 8.53
CA ALA A 218 2.98 -2.27 9.95
C ALA A 218 1.48 -2.08 10.21
N THR A 219 0.83 -1.16 9.48
CA THR A 219 -0.62 -0.91 9.60
C THR A 219 -1.44 -2.14 9.20
N VAL A 220 -1.10 -2.79 8.06
CA VAL A 220 -1.76 -4.05 7.63
C VAL A 220 -1.64 -5.13 8.71
N TYR A 221 -0.44 -5.34 9.22
CA TYR A 221 -0.19 -6.33 10.26
C TYR A 221 -0.96 -6.04 11.56
N THR A 222 -0.96 -4.79 12.02
CA THR A 222 -1.67 -4.34 13.22
C THR A 222 -3.17 -4.59 13.10
N ILE A 223 -3.77 -4.17 11.98
CA ILE A 223 -5.22 -4.37 11.71
C ILE A 223 -5.55 -5.87 11.67
N LYS A 224 -4.77 -6.66 10.93
CA LYS A 224 -5.03 -8.09 10.80
C LYS A 224 -4.88 -8.84 12.13
N LYS A 225 -3.98 -8.41 12.98
CA LYS A 225 -3.82 -8.93 14.35
C LYS A 225 -4.99 -8.56 15.26
N ALA A 226 -5.45 -7.31 15.22
CA ALA A 226 -6.57 -6.83 16.04
C ALA A 226 -7.91 -7.48 15.63
N GLU A 227 -8.12 -7.59 14.31
CA GLU A 227 -9.38 -8.09 13.75
C GLU A 227 -9.13 -9.17 12.67
N PRO A 228 -8.79 -10.43 13.07
CA PRO A 228 -8.40 -11.49 12.14
C PRO A 228 -9.44 -11.84 11.07
N SER A 229 -10.74 -11.61 11.35
CA SER A 229 -11.82 -11.88 10.40
C SER A 229 -12.03 -10.82 9.34
N LEU A 230 -11.48 -9.60 9.51
CA LEU A 230 -11.55 -8.57 8.49
C LEU A 230 -10.67 -8.92 7.28
N THR A 231 -11.18 -8.67 6.09
CA THR A 231 -10.36 -8.61 4.89
C THR A 231 -9.46 -7.37 4.95
N VAL A 232 -8.18 -7.54 4.67
CA VAL A 232 -7.24 -6.43 4.55
C VAL A 232 -6.68 -6.42 3.12
N ILE A 233 -6.84 -5.30 2.44
CA ILE A 233 -6.21 -5.04 1.13
C ILE A 233 -5.02 -4.12 1.38
N GLY A 234 -3.82 -4.64 1.12
CA GLY A 234 -2.58 -3.89 1.38
C GLY A 234 -2.29 -2.89 0.27
N VAL A 235 -1.96 -1.64 0.62
CA VAL A 235 -1.55 -0.61 -0.34
C VAL A 235 -0.56 0.35 0.29
N GLY A 236 0.41 0.80 -0.51
CA GLY A 236 1.46 1.75 -0.09
C GLY A 236 2.86 1.17 -0.27
N GLY A 237 3.51 1.56 -1.37
CA GLY A 237 4.90 1.26 -1.62
C GLY A 237 5.21 -0.06 -2.32
N ILE A 238 4.22 -0.78 -2.81
CA ILE A 238 4.43 -1.98 -3.64
C ILE A 238 5.07 -1.57 -4.97
N ALA A 239 6.19 -2.22 -5.32
CA ALA A 239 6.98 -1.93 -6.51
C ALA A 239 7.66 -3.18 -7.11
N SER A 240 7.42 -4.37 -6.55
CA SER A 240 7.96 -5.66 -6.99
C SER A 240 7.07 -6.81 -6.55
N ALA A 241 7.26 -8.01 -7.14
CA ALA A 241 6.59 -9.24 -6.71
C ALA A 241 6.97 -9.63 -5.26
N SER A 242 8.18 -9.32 -4.80
CA SER A 242 8.56 -9.53 -3.40
C SER A 242 7.77 -8.66 -2.44
N ASP A 243 7.47 -7.40 -2.82
CA ASP A 243 6.62 -6.53 -1.98
C ASP A 243 5.20 -7.08 -1.88
N VAL A 244 4.65 -7.66 -2.97
CA VAL A 244 3.36 -8.35 -2.93
C VAL A 244 3.37 -9.46 -1.87
N ILE A 245 4.40 -10.32 -1.88
CA ILE A 245 4.55 -11.41 -0.90
C ILE A 245 4.67 -10.86 0.53
N GLU A 246 5.42 -9.77 0.75
CA GLU A 246 5.53 -9.14 2.08
C GLU A 246 4.17 -8.69 2.62
N PHE A 247 3.32 -8.06 1.78
CA PHE A 247 1.99 -7.64 2.19
C PHE A 247 1.05 -8.81 2.48
N LEU A 248 1.11 -9.88 1.68
CA LEU A 248 0.34 -11.10 1.92
C LEU A 248 0.76 -11.77 3.23
N LEU A 249 2.07 -11.86 3.53
CA LEU A 249 2.61 -12.33 4.80
C LEU A 249 2.18 -11.45 5.99
N ALA A 250 2.05 -10.14 5.78
CA ALA A 250 1.54 -9.24 6.81
C ALA A 250 0.04 -9.42 7.09
N GLY A 251 -0.67 -10.21 6.29
CA GLY A 251 -2.07 -10.58 6.47
C GLY A 251 -3.02 -9.94 5.44
N ALA A 252 -2.50 -9.35 4.37
CA ALA A 252 -3.34 -8.88 3.28
C ALA A 252 -3.92 -10.04 2.47
N SER A 253 -5.18 -9.92 2.03
CA SER A 253 -5.86 -10.88 1.13
C SER A 253 -5.66 -10.53 -0.34
N GLY A 254 -5.32 -9.27 -0.63
CA GLY A 254 -4.98 -8.73 -1.94
C GLY A 254 -4.21 -7.43 -1.78
N VAL A 255 -3.66 -6.89 -2.86
CA VAL A 255 -2.80 -5.71 -2.80
C VAL A 255 -3.12 -4.71 -3.91
N GLN A 256 -2.89 -3.42 -3.62
CA GLN A 256 -3.05 -2.34 -4.60
C GLN A 256 -1.72 -1.62 -4.83
N MET A 257 -1.48 -1.21 -6.08
CA MET A 257 -0.31 -0.41 -6.48
C MET A 257 -0.76 0.82 -7.28
N LEU A 258 -0.05 1.94 -7.14
CA LEU A 258 -0.23 3.14 -7.96
C LEU A 258 1.11 3.81 -8.27
N SER A 259 1.74 4.40 -7.26
CA SER A 259 2.87 5.32 -7.40
C SER A 259 4.09 4.69 -8.08
N ALA A 260 4.37 3.41 -7.84
CA ALA A 260 5.46 2.72 -8.52
C ALA A 260 5.22 2.62 -10.04
N ALA A 261 3.98 2.39 -10.48
CA ALA A 261 3.64 2.40 -11.91
C ALA A 261 3.73 3.81 -12.51
N MET A 262 3.40 4.86 -11.75
CA MET A 262 3.58 6.24 -12.20
C MET A 262 5.05 6.64 -12.33
N LEU A 263 5.92 6.11 -11.46
CA LEU A 263 7.36 6.38 -11.47
C LEU A 263 8.13 5.56 -12.50
N ARG A 264 7.69 4.34 -12.82
CA ARG A 264 8.45 3.36 -13.61
C ARG A 264 7.74 2.87 -14.88
N GLY A 265 6.55 3.40 -15.17
CA GLY A 265 5.70 3.00 -16.28
C GLY A 265 4.58 2.06 -15.86
N LYS A 266 3.45 2.18 -16.53
CA LYS A 266 2.22 1.40 -16.27
C LYS A 266 2.38 -0.11 -16.52
N GLU A 267 3.34 -0.48 -17.36
CA GLU A 267 3.71 -1.87 -17.68
C GLU A 267 4.23 -2.64 -16.47
N LEU A 268 4.57 -1.92 -15.39
CA LEU A 268 5.02 -2.52 -14.13
C LEU A 268 3.96 -3.46 -13.52
N TYR A 269 2.68 -3.23 -13.74
CA TYR A 269 1.62 -4.16 -13.30
C TYR A 269 1.80 -5.53 -13.91
N ALA A 270 1.85 -5.60 -15.25
CA ALA A 270 2.05 -6.86 -15.98
C ALA A 270 3.36 -7.55 -15.59
N LYS A 271 4.44 -6.77 -15.42
CA LYS A 271 5.73 -7.30 -14.99
C LYS A 271 5.67 -7.95 -13.62
N ILE A 272 5.07 -7.30 -12.63
CA ILE A 272 4.96 -7.85 -11.26
C ILE A 272 4.13 -9.13 -11.27
N ILE A 273 3.02 -9.15 -12.02
CA ILE A 273 2.15 -10.34 -12.14
C ILE A 273 2.93 -11.50 -12.77
N ALA A 274 3.68 -11.25 -13.84
CA ALA A 274 4.51 -12.26 -14.50
C ALA A 274 5.67 -12.77 -13.63
N ASP A 275 6.26 -11.88 -12.79
CA ASP A 275 7.37 -12.23 -11.90
C ASP A 275 6.89 -12.99 -10.63
N LEU A 276 5.59 -12.94 -10.30
CA LEU A 276 5.07 -13.47 -9.04
C LEU A 276 5.28 -14.99 -8.88
N PRO A 277 5.01 -15.86 -9.89
CA PRO A 277 5.24 -17.29 -9.76
C PRO A 277 6.70 -17.66 -9.42
N ALA A 278 7.65 -17.09 -10.15
CA ALA A 278 9.08 -17.33 -9.92
C ALA A 278 9.54 -16.77 -8.56
N THR A 279 8.92 -15.66 -8.11
CA THR A 279 9.23 -15.07 -6.81
C THR A 279 8.69 -15.93 -5.66
N LEU A 280 7.50 -16.50 -5.79
CA LEU A 280 6.95 -17.45 -4.83
C LEU A 280 7.86 -18.67 -4.70
N GLU A 281 8.24 -19.28 -5.82
CA GLU A 281 9.15 -20.43 -5.86
C GLU A 281 10.50 -20.13 -5.19
N LYS A 282 11.08 -18.95 -5.47
CA LYS A 282 12.33 -18.48 -4.85
C LYS A 282 12.27 -18.47 -3.32
N TYR A 283 11.10 -18.14 -2.75
CA TYR A 283 10.89 -18.09 -1.30
C TYR A 283 10.27 -19.38 -0.73
N GLY A 284 10.10 -20.42 -1.56
CA GLY A 284 9.63 -21.74 -1.14
C GLY A 284 8.12 -21.87 -0.98
N PHE A 285 7.34 -20.95 -1.55
CA PHE A 285 5.87 -21.00 -1.55
C PHE A 285 5.33 -21.67 -2.82
N LYS A 286 4.23 -22.39 -2.67
CA LYS A 286 3.56 -23.11 -3.78
C LYS A 286 2.37 -22.32 -4.35
N SER A 287 1.82 -21.36 -3.58
CA SER A 287 0.67 -20.55 -3.98
C SER A 287 0.58 -19.25 -3.18
N VAL A 288 -0.22 -18.30 -3.66
CA VAL A 288 -0.61 -17.11 -2.91
C VAL A 288 -1.39 -17.47 -1.65
N GLU A 289 -2.25 -18.48 -1.71
CA GLU A 289 -3.01 -18.95 -0.53
C GLU A 289 -2.08 -19.46 0.59
N GLU A 290 -1.00 -20.16 0.24
CA GLU A 290 0.00 -20.62 1.22
C GLU A 290 0.68 -19.43 1.90
N VAL A 291 1.00 -18.36 1.16
CA VAL A 291 1.57 -17.13 1.73
C VAL A 291 0.61 -16.52 2.74
N ILE A 292 -0.66 -16.32 2.36
CA ILE A 292 -1.71 -15.70 3.20
C ILE A 292 -1.91 -16.51 4.49
N ASN A 293 -1.84 -17.83 4.43
CA ASN A 293 -2.02 -18.73 5.57
C ASN A 293 -0.75 -18.94 6.40
N THR A 294 0.36 -18.31 6.04
CA THR A 294 1.62 -18.41 6.76
C THR A 294 1.66 -17.46 7.95
N ASN A 295 1.86 -18.00 9.14
CA ASN A 295 2.05 -17.18 10.34
C ASN A 295 3.46 -16.58 10.40
N LEU A 296 3.54 -15.26 10.50
CA LEU A 296 4.80 -14.58 10.78
C LEU A 296 5.30 -14.92 12.18
N LYS A 297 6.57 -15.28 12.25
CA LYS A 297 7.26 -15.47 13.52
C LYS A 297 7.87 -14.14 13.96
N HIS A 298 7.57 -13.71 15.19
CA HIS A 298 8.22 -12.57 15.82
C HIS A 298 8.71 -12.98 17.20
N GLU A 299 9.99 -12.79 17.43
CA GLU A 299 10.62 -13.02 18.71
C GLU A 299 11.46 -11.80 19.06
N THR A 300 11.11 -11.17 20.19
CA THR A 300 11.92 -10.08 20.74
C THR A 300 12.97 -10.68 21.68
N VAL A 301 14.24 -10.49 21.34
CA VAL A 301 15.35 -10.90 22.18
C VAL A 301 15.90 -9.68 22.90
N PHE A 302 15.82 -9.70 24.23
CA PHE A 302 16.44 -8.70 25.09
C PHE A 302 17.78 -9.26 25.61
N GLY A 303 18.84 -8.56 25.37
CA GLY A 303 20.18 -8.95 25.85
C GLY A 303 21.29 -8.48 24.90
N MET A 304 22.50 -8.67 25.36
CA MET A 304 23.71 -8.32 24.63
C MET A 304 24.07 -9.48 23.68
N ALA A 305 23.66 -9.36 22.42
CA ALA A 305 24.18 -10.25 21.38
C ALA A 305 25.67 -9.96 21.12
N GLU A 306 26.39 -10.92 20.56
CA GLU A 306 27.73 -10.67 20.06
C GLU A 306 27.75 -9.69 18.88
N PRO A 307 28.84 -8.97 18.63
CA PRO A 307 29.00 -8.20 17.42
C PRO A 307 28.75 -9.07 16.17
N PRO A 308 28.31 -8.49 15.04
CA PRO A 308 28.09 -9.25 13.83
C PRO A 308 29.33 -10.03 13.37
N SER A 309 29.13 -11.26 12.91
CA SER A 309 30.20 -12.02 12.24
C SER A 309 30.42 -11.57 10.81
N VAL A 310 31.61 -11.78 10.30
CA VAL A 310 32.06 -11.39 8.97
C VAL A 310 32.40 -12.63 8.15
N ASP A 311 31.72 -12.81 7.02
CA ASP A 311 32.19 -13.73 5.98
C ASP A 311 33.24 -13.03 5.11
N ALA A 312 34.51 -13.30 5.40
CA ALA A 312 35.66 -12.67 4.72
C ALA A 312 35.66 -12.95 3.19
N ASN A 313 35.12 -14.10 2.77
CA ASN A 313 35.09 -14.50 1.35
C ASN A 313 34.03 -13.70 0.57
N LYS A 314 32.93 -13.31 1.22
CA LYS A 314 31.88 -12.46 0.62
C LYS A 314 32.20 -10.97 0.72
N CYS A 315 33.07 -10.58 1.65
CA CYS A 315 33.34 -9.18 1.94
C CYS A 315 34.05 -8.47 0.76
N SER A 316 33.39 -7.50 0.14
CA SER A 316 33.96 -6.67 -0.94
C SER A 316 34.91 -5.58 -0.44
N LYS A 317 35.18 -5.49 0.86
CA LYS A 317 36.08 -4.51 1.48
C LYS A 317 35.70 -3.05 1.22
N CYS A 318 34.41 -2.77 0.93
CA CYS A 318 33.94 -1.44 0.52
C CYS A 318 33.91 -0.39 1.64
N GLY A 319 34.14 -0.78 2.89
CA GLY A 319 34.17 0.11 4.05
C GLY A 319 32.82 0.72 4.46
N THR A 320 31.71 0.36 3.81
CA THR A 320 30.40 0.94 4.12
C THR A 320 30.04 0.75 5.58
N CYS A 321 30.23 -0.44 6.15
CA CYS A 321 29.91 -0.75 7.53
C CYS A 321 30.64 0.16 8.54
N ALA A 322 31.92 0.44 8.31
CA ALA A 322 32.71 1.34 9.17
C ALA A 322 32.23 2.80 9.05
N ARG A 323 32.01 3.28 7.83
CA ARG A 323 31.56 4.67 7.59
C ARG A 323 30.20 5.00 8.21
N ILE A 324 29.27 4.04 8.21
CA ILE A 324 27.92 4.26 8.73
C ILE A 324 27.73 3.89 10.20
N CYS A 325 28.76 3.37 10.86
CA CYS A 325 28.66 2.96 12.25
C CYS A 325 28.46 4.17 13.18
N PRO A 326 27.29 4.36 13.82
CA PRO A 326 27.04 5.52 14.67
C PRO A 326 27.78 5.44 16.01
N TYR A 327 28.36 4.29 16.32
CA TYR A 327 29.12 4.03 17.56
C TYR A 327 30.63 3.99 17.35
N PHE A 328 31.11 4.26 16.12
CA PHE A 328 32.52 4.22 15.75
C PHE A 328 33.24 2.93 16.20
N ALA A 329 32.52 1.81 16.15
CA ALA A 329 32.96 0.53 16.68
C ALA A 329 33.54 -0.40 15.61
N ILE A 330 33.78 0.09 14.38
CA ILE A 330 34.24 -0.74 13.26
C ILE A 330 35.47 -0.10 12.62
N GLU A 331 36.57 -0.84 12.61
CA GLU A 331 37.79 -0.50 11.88
C GLU A 331 37.95 -1.44 10.68
N MET A 332 38.53 -0.92 9.61
CA MET A 332 38.84 -1.71 8.41
C MET A 332 40.31 -2.13 8.42
N ASP A 333 40.53 -3.43 8.51
CA ASP A 333 41.85 -4.05 8.30
C ASP A 333 41.66 -5.23 7.35
N GLY A 334 41.62 -4.92 6.05
CA GLY A 334 41.18 -5.84 5.01
C GLY A 334 39.69 -6.15 5.09
N VAL A 335 39.21 -6.67 6.20
CA VAL A 335 37.78 -6.87 6.53
C VAL A 335 37.39 -6.06 7.77
N PRO A 336 36.09 -5.82 8.02
CA PRO A 336 35.68 -5.08 9.21
C PRO A 336 36.03 -5.84 10.48
N LYS A 337 36.69 -5.15 11.43
CA LYS A 337 36.96 -5.59 12.81
C LYS A 337 36.06 -4.81 13.75
N PHE A 338 35.35 -5.53 14.62
CA PHE A 338 34.42 -4.92 15.58
C PHE A 338 35.07 -4.77 16.94
N ASN A 339 35.02 -3.56 17.49
CA ASN A 339 35.30 -3.33 18.89
C ASN A 339 34.08 -3.74 19.74
N SER A 340 34.16 -4.81 20.53
CA SER A 340 33.04 -5.36 21.30
C SER A 340 32.52 -4.45 22.40
N GLU A 341 33.36 -3.58 22.95
CA GLU A 341 32.98 -2.63 24.00
C GLU A 341 32.19 -1.45 23.44
N LYS A 342 32.55 -0.97 22.22
CA LYS A 342 31.89 0.13 21.56
C LYS A 342 30.67 -0.29 20.75
N CYS A 343 30.62 -1.53 20.28
CA CYS A 343 29.56 -2.03 19.42
C CYS A 343 28.23 -2.14 20.18
N PHE A 344 27.27 -1.30 19.82
CA PHE A 344 25.91 -1.35 20.39
C PHE A 344 25.05 -2.48 19.83
N ARG A 345 25.50 -3.26 18.86
CA ARG A 345 24.79 -4.36 18.19
C ARG A 345 23.48 -3.91 17.51
N CYS A 346 23.43 -2.65 17.08
CA CYS A 346 22.22 -2.03 16.47
C CYS A 346 21.85 -2.60 15.11
N GLY A 347 22.75 -3.27 14.39
CA GLY A 347 22.51 -3.95 13.15
C GLY A 347 22.53 -3.14 11.86
N LEU A 348 22.75 -1.85 11.93
CA LEU A 348 22.81 -1.00 10.76
C LEU A 348 23.82 -1.48 9.71
N CYS A 349 25.01 -1.91 10.15
CA CYS A 349 26.06 -2.42 9.26
C CYS A 349 25.64 -3.70 8.54
N VAL A 350 24.85 -4.59 9.18
CA VAL A 350 24.35 -5.84 8.58
C VAL A 350 23.35 -5.52 7.49
N SER A 351 22.33 -4.69 7.80
CA SER A 351 21.27 -4.32 6.85
C SER A 351 21.77 -3.54 5.64
N LYS A 352 22.86 -2.80 5.78
CA LYS A 352 23.48 -1.97 4.73
C LYS A 352 24.64 -2.64 3.98
N CYS A 353 25.01 -3.88 4.34
CA CYS A 353 26.06 -4.60 3.62
C CYS A 353 25.59 -4.98 2.21
N PRO A 354 26.20 -4.43 1.13
CA PRO A 354 25.72 -4.65 -0.24
C PRO A 354 25.87 -6.10 -0.70
N VAL A 355 26.84 -6.81 -0.14
CA VAL A 355 27.13 -8.22 -0.48
C VAL A 355 26.68 -9.20 0.61
N LYS A 356 25.95 -8.73 1.63
CA LYS A 356 25.45 -9.56 2.75
C LYS A 356 26.55 -10.41 3.43
N ALA A 357 27.73 -9.84 3.59
CA ALA A 357 28.87 -10.48 4.24
C ALA A 357 28.84 -10.39 5.77
N LEU A 358 27.88 -9.67 6.35
CA LEU A 358 27.71 -9.52 7.79
C LEU A 358 26.44 -10.23 8.24
N THR A 359 26.52 -10.96 9.34
CA THR A 359 25.38 -11.73 9.91
C THR A 359 25.25 -11.44 11.40
N TYR A 360 23.98 -11.40 11.86
CA TYR A 360 23.71 -11.38 13.30
C TYR A 360 23.88 -12.75 13.91
N HIS A 361 24.40 -12.77 15.13
CA HIS A 361 24.15 -13.85 16.05
C HIS A 361 22.94 -13.48 16.91
N LYS A 362 21.84 -14.25 16.82
CA LYS A 362 20.83 -14.20 17.87
C LYS A 362 21.50 -14.69 19.13
N ALA A 363 21.31 -14.00 20.25
CA ALA A 363 21.75 -14.52 21.53
C ALA A 363 21.11 -15.90 21.71
N ASP A 364 21.92 -16.89 22.04
CA ASP A 364 21.44 -18.20 22.49
C ASP A 364 20.56 -17.98 23.72
N LYS A 365 19.40 -18.68 23.76
CA LYS A 365 18.43 -18.58 24.84
C LYS A 365 18.97 -19.10 26.14
#